data_55e025aaa25d13987fb5c0e86b89f54a
#
_entry.id   55e025aaa25d13987fb5c0e86b89f54a
#
_cell.length_a   1.000
_cell.length_b   1.000
_cell.length_c   1.000
_cell.angle_alpha   90.00
_cell.angle_beta   90.00
_cell.angle_gamma   90.00
#
_symmetry.space_group_name_H-M   'P 1'
#
loop_
_entity.id
_entity.type
_entity.pdbx_description
1 polymer ?
#
loop_
_entity_poly.entity_id
_entity_poly.type
_entity_poly.pdbx_seq_one_letter_code
_entity_poly.pdbx_strand_id
1 'polypeptide(L)'
;MNFLLFFITLAPISMMPGINMTYAMSVGMSFGYKHSFFVMAGQLLAIAFVSFSCMLGVGAVLHHFDYAFKVLNIIAGLYMLYLGVMLFFGKGELSITNVSNLPSKKQMFINGLIVSVSNPKAWIFFSALLPTFLDKEAPFSLTRMCVITVTLVFIEFCALNIYALGGAMLKKFLQTHLRLLEICTAIIVCTIGVFLLFR
;
A
#
# COMPACT_ATOMS: atom_id res chain seq x y z
N MET A 1 -17.41 5.70 8.75
CA MET A 1 -16.26 5.80 7.81
C MET A 1 -16.77 6.30 6.46
N ASN A 2 -16.14 7.32 5.89
CA ASN A 2 -16.47 7.75 4.53
C ASN A 2 -15.70 6.84 3.55
N PHE A 3 -16.38 5.83 2.98
CA PHE A 3 -15.78 4.87 2.04
C PHE A 3 -15.24 5.52 0.77
N LEU A 4 -15.89 6.57 0.28
CA LEU A 4 -15.43 7.29 -0.90
C LEU A 4 -14.07 7.94 -0.64
N LEU A 5 -13.93 8.64 0.49
CA LEU A 5 -12.66 9.25 0.90
C LEU A 5 -11.58 8.19 1.08
N PHE A 6 -11.90 7.04 1.70
CA PHE A 6 -10.98 5.92 1.85
C PHE A 6 -10.46 5.41 0.51
N PHE A 7 -11.36 5.18 -0.44
CA PHE A 7 -11.00 4.72 -1.79
C PHE A 7 -10.16 5.74 -2.56
N ILE A 8 -10.57 7.00 -2.57
CA ILE A 8 -9.82 8.08 -3.27
C ILE A 8 -8.43 8.25 -2.68
N THR A 9 -8.27 8.03 -1.37
CA THR A 9 -6.99 8.16 -0.68
C THR A 9 -6.07 6.96 -0.96
N LEU A 10 -6.58 5.73 -0.84
CA LEU A 10 -5.73 4.55 -0.86
C LEU A 10 -5.54 3.94 -2.27
N ALA A 11 -6.54 4.01 -3.15
CA ALA A 11 -6.42 3.40 -4.46
C ALA A 11 -5.24 3.95 -5.30
N PRO A 12 -4.98 5.27 -5.38
CA PRO A 12 -3.81 5.77 -6.10
C PRO A 12 -2.49 5.30 -5.49
N ILE A 13 -2.40 5.21 -4.16
CA ILE A 13 -1.21 4.76 -3.44
C ILE A 13 -0.96 3.27 -3.69
N SER A 14 -2.02 2.47 -3.70
CA SER A 14 -1.97 1.03 -4.00
C SER A 14 -1.60 0.77 -5.46
N MET A 15 -2.08 1.60 -6.38
CA MET A 15 -1.75 1.51 -7.80
C MET A 15 -0.32 1.95 -8.14
N MET A 16 0.33 2.68 -7.24
CA MET A 16 1.69 3.14 -7.47
C MET A 16 2.66 1.96 -7.58
N PRO A 17 3.52 1.92 -8.63
CA PRO A 17 4.52 0.87 -8.79
C PRO A 17 5.40 0.77 -7.55
N GLY A 18 5.51 -0.43 -7.01
CA GLY A 18 6.33 -0.75 -5.84
C GLY A 18 6.74 -2.21 -5.87
N ILE A 19 7.54 -2.63 -4.88
CA ILE A 19 8.12 -3.98 -4.84
C ILE A 19 7.05 -5.08 -4.91
N ASN A 20 5.88 -4.90 -4.29
CA ASN A 20 4.78 -5.87 -4.35
C ASN A 20 4.23 -6.00 -5.78
N MET A 21 3.93 -4.87 -6.41
CA MET A 21 3.34 -4.81 -7.74
C MET A 21 4.32 -5.35 -8.80
N THR A 22 5.58 -4.90 -8.76
CA THR A 22 6.60 -5.34 -9.71
C THR A 22 6.96 -6.81 -9.53
N TYR A 23 6.90 -7.36 -8.31
CA TYR A 23 7.12 -8.78 -8.08
C TYR A 23 5.97 -9.64 -8.63
N ALA A 24 4.71 -9.26 -8.38
CA ALA A 24 3.55 -9.94 -8.96
C ALA A 24 3.57 -9.90 -10.50
N MET A 25 3.92 -8.75 -11.08
CA MET A 25 4.10 -8.57 -12.54
C MET A 25 5.22 -9.47 -13.07
N SER A 26 6.39 -9.51 -12.40
CA SER A 26 7.54 -10.31 -12.82
C SER A 26 7.21 -11.81 -12.86
N VAL A 27 6.52 -12.31 -11.85
CA VAL A 27 6.06 -13.72 -11.82
C VAL A 27 4.99 -13.96 -12.90
N GLY A 28 4.08 -13.02 -13.11
CA GLY A 28 3.08 -13.08 -14.18
C GLY A 28 3.68 -13.17 -15.57
N MET A 29 4.73 -12.37 -15.83
CA MET A 29 5.46 -12.39 -17.10
C MET A 29 6.29 -13.68 -17.29
N SER A 30 6.94 -14.16 -16.23
CA SER A 30 7.86 -15.31 -16.32
C SER A 30 7.14 -16.65 -16.37
N PHE A 31 6.04 -16.80 -15.59
CA PHE A 31 5.38 -18.09 -15.36
C PHE A 31 3.88 -18.08 -15.60
N GLY A 32 3.33 -16.94 -16.00
CA GLY A 32 1.90 -16.74 -16.26
C GLY A 32 1.09 -16.41 -15.02
N TYR A 33 -0.08 -15.82 -15.24
CA TYR A 33 -0.98 -15.30 -14.20
C TYR A 33 -1.33 -16.32 -13.10
N LYS A 34 -1.58 -17.59 -13.46
CA LYS A 34 -1.92 -18.64 -12.49
C LYS A 34 -0.87 -18.80 -11.38
N HIS A 35 0.41 -18.58 -11.70
CA HIS A 35 1.50 -18.65 -10.74
C HIS A 35 1.57 -17.39 -9.87
N SER A 36 1.27 -16.22 -10.43
CA SER A 36 1.18 -14.97 -9.68
C SER A 36 0.15 -15.04 -8.56
N PHE A 37 -0.91 -15.81 -8.72
CA PHE A 37 -1.95 -15.94 -7.70
C PHE A 37 -1.39 -16.44 -6.35
N PHE A 38 -0.41 -17.35 -6.36
CA PHE A 38 0.23 -17.81 -5.12
C PHE A 38 1.06 -16.72 -4.46
N VAL A 39 1.78 -15.92 -5.25
CA VAL A 39 2.50 -14.75 -4.75
C VAL A 39 1.54 -13.73 -4.17
N MET A 40 0.49 -13.40 -4.90
CA MET A 40 -0.53 -12.43 -4.49
C MET A 40 -1.23 -12.85 -3.20
N ALA A 41 -1.54 -14.15 -3.04
CA ALA A 41 -2.14 -14.67 -1.81
C ALA A 41 -1.24 -14.44 -0.59
N GLY A 42 0.07 -14.67 -0.71
CA GLY A 42 1.04 -14.35 0.34
C GLY A 42 1.13 -12.85 0.62
N GLN A 43 1.16 -12.02 -0.43
CA GLN A 43 1.20 -10.57 -0.30
C GLN A 43 -0.04 -10.02 0.39
N LEU A 44 -1.23 -10.47 0.02
CA LEU A 44 -2.50 -10.02 0.60
C LEU A 44 -2.63 -10.41 2.08
N LEU A 45 -2.16 -11.61 2.44
CA LEU A 45 -2.12 -12.01 3.85
C LEU A 45 -1.18 -11.11 4.66
N ALA A 46 -0.01 -10.80 4.12
CA ALA A 46 0.93 -9.86 4.74
C ALA A 46 0.33 -8.45 4.88
N ILE A 47 -0.34 -7.95 3.85
CA ILE A 47 -1.01 -6.64 3.85
C ILE A 47 -2.11 -6.61 4.93
N ALA A 48 -2.91 -7.67 5.05
CA ALA A 48 -3.90 -7.79 6.13
C ALA A 48 -3.24 -7.75 7.51
N PHE A 49 -2.16 -8.49 7.70
CA PHE A 49 -1.41 -8.49 8.96
C PHE A 49 -0.81 -7.13 9.29
N VAL A 50 -0.09 -6.51 8.34
CA VAL A 50 0.57 -5.21 8.54
C VAL A 50 -0.47 -4.12 8.81
N SER A 51 -1.56 -4.06 8.02
CA SER A 51 -2.61 -3.05 8.19
C SER A 51 -3.28 -3.16 9.56
N PHE A 52 -3.60 -4.37 9.99
CA PHE A 52 -4.21 -4.63 11.29
C PHE A 52 -3.25 -4.28 12.44
N SER A 53 -1.97 -4.65 12.32
CA SER A 53 -0.92 -4.32 13.28
C SER A 53 -0.71 -2.81 13.43
N CYS A 54 -0.70 -2.08 12.32
CA CYS A 54 -0.60 -0.62 12.32
C CYS A 54 -1.79 0.03 13.06
N MET A 55 -3.01 -0.43 12.81
CA MET A 55 -4.20 0.09 13.50
C MET A 55 -4.19 -0.24 14.99
N LEU A 56 -3.81 -1.46 15.39
CA LEU A 56 -3.68 -1.85 16.80
C LEU A 56 -2.63 -1.02 17.54
N GLY A 57 -1.45 -0.88 16.96
CA GLY A 57 -0.35 -0.13 17.57
C GLY A 57 -0.71 1.33 17.79
N VAL A 58 -1.26 1.98 16.79
CA VAL A 58 -1.71 3.37 16.91
C VAL A 58 -2.95 3.49 17.79
N GLY A 59 -3.91 2.55 17.71
CA GLY A 59 -5.08 2.50 18.58
C GLY A 59 -4.70 2.49 20.06
N ALA A 60 -3.65 1.76 20.44
CA ALA A 60 -3.14 1.74 21.81
C ALA A 60 -2.64 3.12 22.28
N VAL A 61 -1.95 3.86 21.41
CA VAL A 61 -1.50 5.22 21.71
C VAL A 61 -2.68 6.18 21.83
N LEU A 62 -3.65 6.09 20.91
CA LEU A 62 -4.84 6.96 20.91
C LEU A 62 -5.71 6.78 22.15
N HIS A 63 -5.75 5.57 22.71
CA HIS A 63 -6.55 5.29 23.93
C HIS A 63 -5.96 5.92 25.20
N HIS A 64 -4.63 6.13 25.24
CA HIS A 64 -3.96 6.61 26.44
C HIS A 64 -3.71 8.13 26.44
N PHE A 65 -3.79 8.79 25.30
CA PHE A 65 -3.43 10.21 25.19
C PHE A 65 -4.46 10.98 24.36
N ASP A 66 -5.18 11.93 24.95
CA ASP A 66 -6.19 12.76 24.28
C ASP A 66 -5.64 13.55 23.08
N TYR A 67 -4.38 13.98 23.18
CA TYR A 67 -3.70 14.72 22.09
C TYR A 67 -3.08 13.84 21.01
N ALA A 68 -3.03 12.51 21.23
CA ALA A 68 -2.30 11.61 20.34
C ALA A 68 -2.85 11.64 18.91
N PHE A 69 -4.16 11.81 18.74
CA PHE A 69 -4.77 11.88 17.41
C PHE A 69 -4.29 13.12 16.62
N LYS A 70 -4.19 14.27 17.30
CA LYS A 70 -3.69 15.51 16.67
C LYS A 70 -2.22 15.39 16.32
N VAL A 71 -1.40 14.88 17.26
CA VAL A 71 0.03 14.63 17.02
C VAL A 71 0.24 13.64 15.88
N LEU A 72 -0.55 12.55 15.85
CA LEU A 72 -0.50 11.57 14.79
C LEU A 72 -0.82 12.19 13.42
N ASN A 73 -1.89 13.00 13.33
CA ASN A 73 -2.25 13.65 12.07
C ASN A 73 -1.15 14.61 11.59
N ILE A 74 -0.50 15.33 12.51
CA ILE A 74 0.64 16.21 12.16
C ILE A 74 1.81 15.38 11.63
N ILE A 75 2.23 14.34 12.35
CA ILE A 75 3.33 13.46 11.93
C ILE A 75 3.00 12.80 10.58
N ALA A 76 1.79 12.26 10.44
CA ALA A 76 1.34 11.64 9.20
C ALA A 76 1.29 12.64 8.05
N GLY A 77 0.77 13.84 8.28
CA GLY A 77 0.69 14.92 7.29
C GLY A 77 2.07 15.37 6.82
N LEU A 78 3.00 15.64 7.74
CA LEU A 78 4.39 16.00 7.42
C LEU A 78 5.09 14.88 6.65
N TYR A 79 4.87 13.62 7.07
CA TYR A 79 5.45 12.48 6.39
C TYR A 79 4.89 12.30 4.96
N MET A 80 3.58 12.51 4.77
CA MET A 80 2.97 12.49 3.43
C MET A 80 3.54 13.60 2.54
N LEU A 81 3.74 14.80 3.07
CA LEU A 81 4.39 15.90 2.33
C LEU A 81 5.82 15.53 1.94
N TYR A 82 6.60 14.98 2.87
CA TYR A 82 7.95 14.49 2.59
C TYR A 82 7.96 13.45 1.45
N LEU A 83 7.06 12.45 1.51
CA LEU A 83 6.95 11.43 0.47
C LEU A 83 6.49 12.02 -0.87
N GLY A 84 5.54 12.94 -0.86
CA GLY A 84 5.08 13.62 -2.06
C GLY A 84 6.20 14.40 -2.74
N VAL A 85 7.00 15.15 -1.96
CA VAL A 85 8.18 15.85 -2.43
C VAL A 85 9.23 14.88 -2.97
N MET A 86 9.49 13.78 -2.26
CA MET A 86 10.43 12.74 -2.70
C MET A 86 9.99 12.11 -4.02
N LEU A 87 8.70 11.82 -4.20
CA LEU A 87 8.14 11.32 -5.45
C LEU A 87 8.21 12.37 -6.57
N PHE A 88 7.97 13.64 -6.23
CA PHE A 88 8.00 14.72 -7.21
C PHE A 88 9.40 14.99 -7.77
N PHE A 89 10.45 14.84 -6.98
CA PHE A 89 11.84 15.06 -7.41
C PHE A 89 12.62 13.77 -7.66
N GLY A 90 12.10 12.62 -7.24
CA GLY A 90 12.74 11.33 -7.42
C GLY A 90 12.84 10.94 -8.89
N LYS A 91 13.90 10.22 -9.23
CA LYS A 91 14.01 9.49 -10.49
C LYS A 91 13.56 8.07 -10.21
N GLY A 92 12.29 7.76 -10.47
CA GLY A 92 11.77 6.43 -10.22
C GLY A 92 12.40 5.38 -11.13
N GLU A 93 12.86 4.30 -10.55
CA GLU A 93 13.30 3.12 -11.27
C GLU A 93 12.32 1.98 -11.04
N LEU A 94 11.86 1.37 -12.13
CA LEU A 94 11.10 0.13 -12.07
C LEU A 94 12.05 -1.02 -11.77
N SER A 95 12.13 -1.42 -10.51
CA SER A 95 12.90 -2.58 -10.08
C SER A 95 12.13 -3.86 -10.45
N ILE A 96 12.46 -4.45 -11.60
CA ILE A 96 11.85 -5.69 -12.06
C ILE A 96 12.80 -6.84 -11.72
N THR A 97 12.34 -7.71 -10.82
CA THR A 97 13.11 -8.90 -10.45
C THR A 97 12.99 -9.96 -11.52
N ASN A 98 14.10 -10.37 -12.12
CA ASN A 98 14.14 -11.51 -13.04
C ASN A 98 14.05 -12.80 -12.22
N VAL A 99 12.97 -13.54 -12.39
CA VAL A 99 12.80 -14.87 -11.76
C VAL A 99 13.12 -15.92 -12.82
N SER A 100 14.31 -16.51 -12.73
CA SER A 100 14.84 -17.43 -13.74
C SER A 100 14.36 -18.87 -13.60
N ASN A 101 14.08 -19.34 -12.40
CA ASN A 101 13.59 -20.69 -12.11
C ASN A 101 12.19 -20.66 -11.54
N LEU A 102 11.31 -21.58 -11.97
CA LEU A 102 9.96 -21.71 -11.46
C LEU A 102 9.97 -22.19 -9.99
N PRO A 103 9.67 -21.34 -9.00
CA PRO A 103 9.59 -21.77 -7.61
C PRO A 103 8.37 -22.65 -7.38
N SER A 104 8.38 -23.47 -6.33
CA SER A 104 7.18 -24.19 -5.92
C SER A 104 6.06 -23.22 -5.47
N LYS A 105 4.82 -23.65 -5.55
CA LYS A 105 3.65 -22.85 -5.11
C LYS A 105 3.81 -22.34 -3.68
N LYS A 106 4.33 -23.18 -2.77
CA LYS A 106 4.63 -22.81 -1.38
C LYS A 106 5.70 -21.73 -1.30
N GLN A 107 6.78 -21.84 -2.07
CA GLN A 107 7.82 -20.81 -2.12
C GLN A 107 7.28 -19.49 -2.67
N MET A 108 6.44 -19.53 -3.70
CA MET A 108 5.79 -18.32 -4.25
C MET A 108 4.96 -17.59 -3.18
N PHE A 109 4.15 -18.33 -2.43
CA PHE A 109 3.34 -17.79 -1.34
C PHE A 109 4.23 -17.18 -0.24
N ILE A 110 5.25 -17.92 0.22
CA ILE A 110 6.17 -17.45 1.26
C ILE A 110 6.95 -16.22 0.78
N ASN A 111 7.44 -16.23 -0.45
CA ASN A 111 8.15 -15.08 -1.01
C ASN A 111 7.23 -13.84 -1.11
N GLY A 112 5.99 -14.03 -1.54
CA GLY A 112 4.99 -12.96 -1.54
C GLY A 112 4.76 -12.37 -0.15
N LEU A 113 4.62 -13.23 0.85
CA LEU A 113 4.45 -12.84 2.25
C LEU A 113 5.67 -12.06 2.76
N ILE A 114 6.89 -12.59 2.55
CA ILE A 114 8.13 -11.95 2.99
C ILE A 114 8.29 -10.57 2.32
N VAL A 115 8.13 -10.51 0.99
CA VAL A 115 8.25 -9.24 0.24
C VAL A 115 7.30 -8.18 0.77
N SER A 116 6.07 -8.54 1.10
CA SER A 116 5.08 -7.59 1.63
C SER A 116 5.32 -7.19 3.08
N VAL A 117 5.68 -8.13 3.96
CA VAL A 117 6.00 -7.82 5.37
C VAL A 117 7.26 -6.95 5.45
N SER A 118 8.25 -7.21 4.58
CA SER A 118 9.49 -6.43 4.53
C SER A 118 9.35 -5.11 3.78
N ASN A 119 8.18 -4.80 3.22
CA ASN A 119 7.98 -3.61 2.42
C ASN A 119 7.80 -2.37 3.33
N PRO A 120 8.80 -1.48 3.44
CA PRO A 120 8.71 -0.31 4.30
C PRO A 120 7.59 0.63 3.88
N LYS A 121 7.27 0.69 2.58
CA LYS A 121 6.17 1.49 2.06
C LYS A 121 4.85 1.11 2.74
N ALA A 122 4.55 -0.20 2.86
CA ALA A 122 3.31 -0.66 3.47
C ALA A 122 3.20 -0.22 4.94
N TRP A 123 4.25 -0.45 5.75
CA TRP A 123 4.28 -0.05 7.16
C TRP A 123 4.08 1.45 7.34
N ILE A 124 4.80 2.25 6.56
CA ILE A 124 4.79 3.70 6.68
C ILE A 124 3.43 4.28 6.26
N PHE A 125 2.93 3.90 5.08
CA PHE A 125 1.64 4.40 4.61
C PHE A 125 0.48 3.92 5.47
N PHE A 126 0.49 2.67 5.91
CA PHE A 126 -0.61 2.14 6.71
C PHE A 126 -0.60 2.70 8.13
N SER A 127 0.56 2.87 8.76
CA SER A 127 0.63 3.50 10.08
C SER A 127 0.23 4.98 10.06
N ALA A 128 0.50 5.68 8.97
CA ALA A 128 0.13 7.08 8.84
C ALA A 128 -1.36 7.28 8.47
N LEU A 129 -1.90 6.46 7.56
CA LEU A 129 -3.22 6.70 6.98
C LEU A 129 -4.34 5.91 7.66
N LEU A 130 -4.17 4.61 7.93
CA LEU A 130 -5.28 3.79 8.40
C LEU A 130 -5.88 4.25 9.74
N PRO A 131 -5.07 4.69 10.73
CA PRO A 131 -5.62 5.18 11.99
C PRO A 131 -6.50 6.42 11.83
N THR A 132 -6.31 7.22 10.78
CA THR A 132 -7.14 8.41 10.52
C THR A 132 -8.59 8.05 10.19
N PHE A 133 -8.84 6.79 9.82
CA PHE A 133 -10.16 6.23 9.53
C PHE A 133 -10.78 5.50 10.73
N LEU A 134 -10.05 5.33 11.83
CA LEU A 134 -10.56 4.80 13.08
C LEU A 134 -11.51 5.82 13.75
N ASP A 135 -12.31 5.35 14.69
CA ASP A 135 -13.17 6.19 15.51
C ASP A 135 -12.38 6.72 16.71
N LYS A 136 -12.50 8.03 16.97
CA LYS A 136 -11.84 8.64 18.13
C LYS A 136 -12.41 8.13 19.45
N GLU A 137 -13.72 7.86 19.47
CA GLU A 137 -14.45 7.39 20.67
C GLU A 137 -14.31 5.87 20.86
N ALA A 138 -14.03 5.12 19.78
CA ALA A 138 -13.86 3.67 19.80
C ALA A 138 -12.68 3.21 18.94
N PRO A 139 -11.42 3.57 19.28
CA PRO A 139 -10.24 3.28 18.46
C PRO A 139 -9.97 1.78 18.30
N PHE A 140 -10.43 0.95 19.22
CA PHE A 140 -10.32 -0.51 19.17
C PHE A 140 -11.56 -1.22 18.62
N SER A 141 -12.45 -0.54 17.90
CA SER A 141 -13.58 -1.21 17.27
C SER A 141 -13.09 -2.29 16.27
N LEU A 142 -13.12 -3.55 16.70
CA LEU A 142 -12.68 -4.69 15.89
C LEU A 142 -13.42 -4.75 14.55
N THR A 143 -14.74 -4.51 14.58
CA THR A 143 -15.56 -4.47 13.36
C THR A 143 -15.04 -3.43 12.38
N ARG A 144 -14.71 -2.21 12.86
CA ARG A 144 -14.20 -1.15 12.00
C ARG A 144 -12.82 -1.47 11.44
N MET A 145 -11.93 -1.99 12.29
CA MET A 145 -10.60 -2.43 11.87
C MET A 145 -10.68 -3.54 10.80
N CYS A 146 -11.57 -4.52 10.98
CA CYS A 146 -11.82 -5.57 9.99
C CYS A 146 -12.35 -4.99 8.66
N VAL A 147 -13.33 -4.07 8.71
CA VAL A 147 -13.87 -3.42 7.51
C VAL A 147 -12.79 -2.65 6.75
N ILE A 148 -11.96 -1.89 7.46
CA ILE A 148 -10.82 -1.16 6.87
C ILE A 148 -9.85 -2.14 6.22
N THR A 149 -9.44 -3.19 6.94
CA THR A 149 -8.50 -4.21 6.43
C THR A 149 -9.05 -4.91 5.20
N VAL A 150 -10.30 -5.38 5.23
CA VAL A 150 -10.92 -6.07 4.09
C VAL A 150 -11.02 -5.16 2.87
N THR A 151 -11.42 -3.90 3.07
CA THR A 151 -11.51 -2.93 1.98
C THR A 151 -10.13 -2.64 1.38
N LEU A 152 -9.10 -2.47 2.21
CA LEU A 152 -7.72 -2.28 1.75
C LEU A 152 -7.21 -3.51 0.98
N VAL A 153 -7.41 -4.72 1.52
CA VAL A 153 -7.02 -5.98 0.87
C VAL A 153 -7.70 -6.12 -0.49
N PHE A 154 -8.96 -5.70 -0.61
CA PHE A 154 -9.67 -5.69 -1.89
C PHE A 154 -9.06 -4.71 -2.89
N ILE A 155 -8.71 -3.49 -2.46
CA ILE A 155 -8.02 -2.50 -3.31
C ILE A 155 -6.67 -3.06 -3.80
N GLU A 156 -5.87 -3.60 -2.89
CA GLU A 156 -4.57 -4.21 -3.20
C GLU A 156 -4.71 -5.44 -4.11
N PHE A 157 -5.74 -6.26 -3.89
CA PHE A 157 -6.05 -7.39 -4.78
C PHE A 157 -6.33 -6.90 -6.22
N CYS A 158 -7.13 -5.87 -6.39
CA CYS A 158 -7.39 -5.30 -7.71
C CYS A 158 -6.12 -4.77 -8.36
N ALA A 159 -5.31 -4.01 -7.61
CA ALA A 159 -4.05 -3.47 -8.10
C ALA A 159 -3.07 -4.60 -8.50
N LEU A 160 -2.86 -5.59 -7.65
CA LEU A 160 -1.99 -6.75 -7.94
C LEU A 160 -2.43 -7.52 -9.18
N ASN A 161 -3.76 -7.70 -9.39
CA ASN A 161 -4.28 -8.34 -10.60
C ASN A 161 -3.96 -7.54 -11.86
N ILE A 162 -4.11 -6.22 -11.83
CA ILE A 162 -3.75 -5.35 -12.96
C ILE A 162 -2.28 -5.54 -13.33
N TYR A 163 -1.39 -5.57 -12.35
CA TYR A 163 0.04 -5.78 -12.58
C TYR A 163 0.36 -7.20 -13.06
N ALA A 164 -0.21 -8.22 -12.43
CA ALA A 164 0.03 -9.62 -12.79
C ALA A 164 -0.50 -9.98 -14.19
N LEU A 165 -1.66 -9.42 -14.59
CA LEU A 165 -2.26 -9.62 -15.92
C LEU A 165 -1.64 -8.72 -16.98
N GLY A 166 -1.24 -7.50 -16.61
CA GLY A 166 -0.70 -6.51 -17.52
C GLY A 166 0.64 -6.89 -18.14
N GLY A 167 1.44 -7.68 -17.43
CA GLY A 167 2.68 -8.28 -17.93
C GLY A 167 3.57 -7.33 -18.72
N ALA A 168 4.03 -7.77 -19.90
CA ALA A 168 4.95 -7.00 -20.76
C ALA A 168 4.35 -5.69 -21.29
N MET A 169 3.04 -5.65 -21.51
CA MET A 169 2.35 -4.44 -22.00
C MET A 169 2.32 -3.36 -20.91
N LEU A 170 1.99 -3.74 -19.69
CA LEU A 170 2.02 -2.83 -18.55
C LEU A 170 3.44 -2.38 -18.22
N LYS A 171 4.42 -3.29 -18.31
CA LYS A 171 5.84 -2.95 -18.15
C LYS A 171 6.25 -1.84 -19.11
N LYS A 172 5.94 -1.97 -20.41
CA LYS A 172 6.27 -0.97 -21.42
C LYS A 172 5.55 0.36 -21.15
N PHE A 173 4.26 0.31 -20.80
CA PHE A 173 3.50 1.50 -20.43
C PHE A 173 4.11 2.22 -19.20
N LEU A 174 4.43 1.48 -18.15
CA LEU A 174 5.04 2.03 -16.95
C LEU A 174 6.41 2.65 -17.25
N GLN A 175 7.26 1.98 -18.02
CA GLN A 175 8.57 2.53 -18.41
C GLN A 175 8.45 3.86 -19.15
N THR A 176 7.42 4.01 -19.99
CA THR A 176 7.19 5.24 -20.76
C THR A 176 6.54 6.36 -19.93
N HIS A 177 5.65 6.00 -18.99
CA HIS A 177 4.81 6.96 -18.26
C HIS A 177 5.11 7.02 -16.75
N LEU A 178 6.17 6.35 -16.29
CA LEU A 178 6.51 6.27 -14.86
C LEU A 178 6.56 7.66 -14.21
N ARG A 179 7.21 8.60 -14.87
CA ARG A 179 7.36 9.96 -14.37
C ARG A 179 6.01 10.68 -14.20
N LEU A 180 5.10 10.52 -15.16
CA LEU A 180 3.75 11.10 -15.06
C LEU A 180 2.98 10.49 -13.88
N LEU A 181 3.05 9.17 -13.71
CA LEU A 181 2.40 8.46 -12.60
C LEU A 181 2.97 8.90 -11.24
N GLU A 182 4.28 9.07 -11.15
CA GLU A 182 4.93 9.59 -9.93
C GLU A 182 4.47 11.00 -9.59
N ILE A 183 4.42 11.89 -10.57
CA ILE A 183 3.96 13.27 -10.37
C ILE A 183 2.48 13.29 -9.93
N CYS A 184 1.61 12.54 -10.61
CA CYS A 184 0.20 12.45 -10.23
C CYS A 184 0.04 11.93 -8.80
N THR A 185 0.78 10.87 -8.45
CA THR A 185 0.76 10.31 -7.10
C THR A 185 1.33 11.31 -6.08
N ALA A 186 2.41 12.02 -6.41
CA ALA A 186 2.99 13.05 -5.56
C ALA A 186 1.98 14.14 -5.21
N ILE A 187 1.23 14.63 -6.20
CA ILE A 187 0.18 15.64 -5.99
C ILE A 187 -0.90 15.10 -5.03
N ILE A 188 -1.38 13.88 -5.27
CA ILE A 188 -2.39 13.24 -4.40
C ILE A 188 -1.87 13.10 -2.98
N VAL A 189 -0.67 12.57 -2.81
CA VAL A 189 -0.05 12.34 -1.49
C VAL A 189 0.19 13.66 -0.77
N CYS A 190 0.66 14.71 -1.46
CA CYS A 190 0.81 16.05 -0.89
C CYS A 190 -0.55 16.63 -0.45
N THR A 191 -1.58 16.49 -1.28
CA THR A 191 -2.94 16.96 -0.93
C THR A 191 -3.47 16.28 0.32
N ILE A 192 -3.27 14.96 0.44
CA ILE A 192 -3.63 14.20 1.65
C ILE A 192 -2.80 14.69 2.84
N GLY A 193 -1.51 14.94 2.65
CA GLY A 193 -0.64 15.46 3.70
C GLY A 193 -1.13 16.80 4.24
N VAL A 194 -1.45 17.74 3.35
CA VAL A 194 -2.04 19.04 3.73
C VAL A 194 -3.37 18.83 4.47
N PHE A 195 -4.26 18.00 3.95
CA PHE A 195 -5.55 17.73 4.59
C PHE A 195 -5.39 17.20 6.03
N LEU A 196 -4.42 16.30 6.27
CA LEU A 196 -4.14 15.75 7.61
C LEU A 196 -3.63 16.81 8.59
N LEU A 197 -2.84 17.80 8.13
CA LEU A 197 -2.32 18.86 8.99
C LEU A 197 -3.42 19.81 9.51
N PHE A 198 -4.53 19.96 8.77
CA PHE A 198 -5.63 20.83 9.15
C PHE A 198 -6.83 20.08 9.78
N ARG A 199 -6.72 18.79 10.00
CA ARG A 199 -7.73 17.94 10.63
C ARG A 199 -7.48 17.76 12.14
#